data_e09a9cb0ec7f22dc543b2765746e7c8f
#
_entry.id   e09a9cb0ec7f22dc543b2765746e7c8f
#
_cell.length_a   1.000
_cell.length_b   1.000
_cell.length_c   1.000
_cell.angle_alpha   90.00
_cell.angle_beta   90.00
_cell.angle_gamma   90.00
#
_symmetry.space_group_name_H-M   'P 1'
#
loop_
_entity.id
_entity.type
_entity.pdbx_description
1 polymer ?
#
loop_
_entity_poly.entity_id
_entity_poly.type
_entity_poly.pdbx_seq_one_letter_code
_entity_poly.pdbx_strand_id
1 'polypeptide(L)'
;MKIKIALCQINVVDNKEKNIENATSMILKAVKQNADFIVLPEMFNCPYSNEKFIEYCEEETHSPTLSKIAKLANENNTYILAGSIPEKEGSKIFNTSYLFDKNGEIIAKHQKMHLFDIDVKGKIYFKESDTLSSG
;
A
#
# COMPACT_ATOMS: atom_id res chain seq x y z
N MET A 1 -20.67 19.43 5.45
CA MET A 1 -20.07 18.69 4.32
C MET A 1 -20.10 17.21 4.65
N LYS A 2 -20.49 16.34 3.72
CA LYS A 2 -20.40 14.88 3.88
C LYS A 2 -19.35 14.34 2.93
N ILE A 3 -18.47 13.48 3.41
CA ILE A 3 -17.43 12.80 2.62
C ILE A 3 -17.73 11.30 2.64
N LYS A 4 -17.71 10.67 1.48
CA LYS A 4 -17.85 9.21 1.35
C LYS A 4 -16.47 8.57 1.24
N ILE A 5 -16.14 7.74 2.22
CA ILE A 5 -14.89 6.99 2.26
C ILE A 5 -15.16 5.54 1.88
N ALA A 6 -14.36 4.99 0.98
CA ALA A 6 -14.36 3.58 0.65
C ALA A 6 -13.14 2.88 1.26
N LEU A 7 -13.39 1.88 2.10
CA LEU A 7 -12.36 1.00 2.66
C LEU A 7 -12.32 -0.26 1.81
N CYS A 8 -11.26 -0.44 1.04
CA CYS A 8 -11.06 -1.58 0.16
C CYS A 8 -10.42 -2.73 0.93
N GLN A 9 -11.07 -3.89 0.95
CA GLN A 9 -10.47 -5.14 1.45
C GLN A 9 -10.07 -5.99 0.27
N ILE A 10 -8.78 -6.37 0.21
CA ILE A 10 -8.18 -7.06 -0.92
C ILE A 10 -7.56 -8.36 -0.42
N ASN A 11 -7.82 -9.45 -1.15
CA ASN A 11 -7.10 -10.70 -0.93
C ASN A 11 -5.76 -10.63 -1.68
N VAL A 12 -4.67 -10.55 -0.93
CA VAL A 12 -3.31 -10.48 -1.48
C VAL A 12 -2.83 -11.90 -1.82
N VAL A 13 -2.28 -12.05 -3.02
CA VAL A 13 -1.70 -13.30 -3.53
C VAL A 13 -0.22 -13.13 -3.85
N ASP A 14 0.51 -14.22 -4.02
CA ASP A 14 1.93 -14.18 -4.41
C ASP A 14 2.10 -13.89 -5.91
N ASN A 15 1.61 -12.72 -6.31
CA ASN A 15 1.74 -12.16 -7.66
C ASN A 15 1.44 -10.67 -7.60
N LYS A 16 2.47 -9.84 -7.75
CA LYS A 16 2.37 -8.37 -7.63
C LYS A 16 1.39 -7.77 -8.65
N GLU A 17 1.49 -8.18 -9.90
CA GLU A 17 0.61 -7.68 -10.96
C GLU A 17 -0.86 -7.99 -10.65
N LYS A 18 -1.13 -9.20 -10.18
CA LYS A 18 -2.48 -9.60 -9.77
C LYS A 18 -3.00 -8.79 -8.58
N ASN A 19 -2.15 -8.49 -7.62
CA ASN A 19 -2.51 -7.63 -6.48
C ASN A 19 -2.85 -6.20 -6.94
N ILE A 20 -2.08 -5.65 -7.89
CA ILE A 20 -2.36 -4.33 -8.49
C ILE A 20 -3.67 -4.35 -9.28
N GLU A 21 -3.96 -5.42 -10.04
CA GLU A 21 -5.24 -5.60 -10.74
C GLU A 21 -6.42 -5.67 -9.75
N ASN A 22 -6.28 -6.43 -8.66
CA ASN A 22 -7.29 -6.54 -7.60
C ASN A 22 -7.55 -5.17 -6.94
N ALA A 23 -6.49 -4.43 -6.62
CA ALA A 23 -6.60 -3.07 -6.10
C ALA A 23 -7.32 -2.15 -7.10
N THR A 24 -6.93 -2.19 -8.38
CA THR A 24 -7.57 -1.42 -9.45
C THR A 24 -9.07 -1.71 -9.54
N SER A 25 -9.45 -2.99 -9.52
CA SER A 25 -10.86 -3.40 -9.55
C SER A 25 -11.66 -2.85 -8.37
N MET A 26 -11.09 -2.88 -7.17
CA MET A 26 -11.73 -2.34 -5.95
C MET A 26 -11.85 -0.80 -6.00
N ILE A 27 -10.81 -0.11 -6.47
CA ILE A 27 -10.84 1.35 -6.67
C ILE A 27 -11.96 1.73 -7.63
N LEU A 28 -12.07 1.05 -8.79
CA LEU A 28 -13.11 1.34 -9.77
C LEU A 28 -14.52 1.04 -9.25
N LYS A 29 -14.70 0.04 -8.40
CA LYS A 29 -15.97 -0.19 -7.69
C LYS A 29 -16.31 0.94 -6.73
N ALA A 30 -15.34 1.44 -5.97
CA ALA A 30 -15.51 2.57 -5.08
C ALA A 30 -15.87 3.86 -5.84
N VAL A 31 -15.20 4.11 -6.96
CA VAL A 31 -15.50 5.24 -7.86
C VAL A 31 -16.94 5.18 -8.37
N LYS A 32 -17.42 4.01 -8.81
CA LYS A 32 -18.81 3.82 -9.26
C LYS A 32 -19.84 4.09 -8.16
N GLN A 33 -19.43 4.01 -6.90
CA GLN A 33 -20.25 4.34 -5.73
C GLN A 33 -20.07 5.80 -5.26
N ASN A 34 -19.38 6.63 -6.05
CA ASN A 34 -19.09 8.04 -5.76
C ASN A 34 -18.30 8.22 -4.45
N ALA A 35 -17.27 7.41 -4.23
CA ALA A 35 -16.35 7.61 -3.13
C ALA A 35 -15.47 8.85 -3.37
N ASP A 36 -15.39 9.72 -2.38
CA ASP A 36 -14.53 10.91 -2.40
C ASP A 36 -13.08 10.58 -2.01
N PHE A 37 -12.92 9.55 -1.17
CA PHE A 37 -11.65 9.11 -0.62
C PHE A 37 -11.61 7.57 -0.57
N ILE A 38 -10.56 6.97 -1.13
CA ILE A 38 -10.42 5.51 -1.23
C ILE A 38 -9.19 5.09 -0.43
N VAL A 39 -9.34 4.07 0.40
CA VAL A 39 -8.28 3.54 1.27
C VAL A 39 -7.97 2.09 0.86
N LEU A 40 -6.73 1.83 0.51
CA LEU A 40 -6.18 0.49 0.29
C LEU A 40 -5.53 -0.04 1.57
N PRO A 41 -5.52 -1.37 1.80
CA PRO A 41 -4.99 -1.93 3.04
C PRO A 41 -3.46 -1.95 3.11
N GLU A 42 -2.95 -2.24 4.30
CA GLU A 42 -1.53 -2.48 4.54
C GLU A 42 -0.98 -3.57 3.62
N MET A 43 0.19 -3.33 3.01
CA MET A 43 0.89 -4.25 2.11
C MET A 43 0.00 -4.83 1.01
N PHE A 44 -0.85 -3.99 0.38
CA PHE A 44 -1.86 -4.46 -0.59
C PHE A 44 -1.28 -5.07 -1.88
N ASN A 45 -0.01 -4.83 -2.18
CA ASN A 45 0.68 -5.37 -3.36
C ASN A 45 1.62 -6.55 -3.05
N CYS A 46 1.74 -6.95 -1.76
CA CYS A 46 2.80 -7.83 -1.28
C CYS A 46 2.29 -8.81 -0.22
N PRO A 47 2.55 -10.12 -0.33
CA PRO A 47 2.30 -11.05 0.77
C PRO A 47 3.05 -10.64 2.04
N TYR A 48 2.42 -10.82 3.21
CA TYR A 48 2.92 -10.33 4.48
C TYR A 48 3.96 -11.29 5.08
N SER A 49 5.18 -11.24 4.56
CA SER A 49 6.33 -11.99 5.08
C SER A 49 7.64 -11.26 4.78
N ASN A 50 8.65 -11.48 5.64
CA ASN A 50 9.96 -10.83 5.51
C ASN A 50 10.64 -11.07 4.15
N GLU A 51 10.54 -12.29 3.63
CA GLU A 51 11.09 -12.65 2.31
C GLU A 51 10.40 -11.86 1.19
N LYS A 52 9.06 -11.73 1.28
CA LYS A 52 8.27 -11.02 0.28
C LYS A 52 8.45 -9.51 0.35
N PHE A 53 8.70 -8.95 1.51
CA PHE A 53 9.03 -7.52 1.62
C PHE A 53 10.29 -7.18 0.80
N ILE A 54 11.31 -8.04 0.83
CA ILE A 54 12.53 -7.88 0.04
C ILE A 54 12.25 -8.03 -1.47
N GLU A 55 11.50 -9.07 -1.84
CA GLU A 55 11.19 -9.39 -3.24
C GLU A 55 10.30 -8.33 -3.89
N TYR A 56 9.33 -7.78 -3.14
CA TYR A 56 8.28 -6.90 -3.65
C TYR A 56 8.57 -5.41 -3.46
N CYS A 57 9.63 -5.02 -2.74
CA CYS A 57 9.88 -3.60 -2.49
C CYS A 57 10.12 -2.83 -3.79
N GLU A 58 9.67 -1.59 -3.80
CA GLU A 58 9.75 -0.68 -4.94
C GLU A 58 10.39 0.65 -4.51
N GLU A 59 11.18 1.24 -5.37
CA GLU A 59 11.65 2.62 -5.19
C GLU A 59 10.55 3.57 -5.62
N GLU A 60 10.30 4.63 -4.86
CA GLU A 60 9.22 5.60 -5.14
C GLU A 60 9.24 6.11 -6.58
N THR A 61 10.43 6.43 -7.09
CA THR A 61 10.61 6.97 -8.45
C THR A 61 10.43 5.95 -9.56
N HIS A 62 10.45 4.65 -9.24
CA HIS A 62 10.37 3.54 -10.19
C HIS A 62 9.34 2.49 -9.74
N SER A 63 8.22 2.93 -9.18
CA SER A 63 7.17 2.06 -8.65
C SER A 63 6.04 1.87 -9.65
N PRO A 64 5.87 0.67 -10.23
CA PRO A 64 4.70 0.35 -11.05
C PRO A 64 3.40 0.42 -10.25
N THR A 65 3.44 0.07 -8.95
CA THR A 65 2.28 0.18 -8.06
C THR A 65 1.85 1.64 -7.91
N LEU A 66 2.76 2.52 -7.50
CA LEU A 66 2.43 3.95 -7.29
C LEU A 66 2.03 4.65 -8.58
N SER A 67 2.70 4.35 -9.71
CA SER A 67 2.35 4.88 -11.02
C SER A 67 0.90 4.51 -11.41
N LYS A 68 0.47 3.28 -11.12
CA LYS A 68 -0.89 2.84 -11.37
C LYS A 68 -1.91 3.54 -10.48
N ILE A 69 -1.59 3.72 -9.19
CA ILE A 69 -2.48 4.41 -8.24
C ILE A 69 -2.60 5.90 -8.60
N ALA A 70 -1.48 6.57 -8.93
CA ALA A 70 -1.47 7.96 -9.39
C ALA A 70 -2.40 8.16 -10.60
N LYS A 71 -2.27 7.29 -11.60
CA LYS A 71 -3.12 7.31 -12.79
C LYS A 71 -4.60 7.16 -12.44
N LEU A 72 -4.94 6.19 -11.57
CA LEU A 72 -6.33 5.95 -11.14
C LEU A 72 -6.91 7.15 -10.38
N ALA A 73 -6.13 7.78 -9.50
CA ALA A 73 -6.55 8.97 -8.77
C ALA A 73 -6.87 10.13 -9.72
N ASN A 74 -5.99 10.38 -10.69
CA ASN A 74 -6.17 11.43 -11.70
C ASN A 74 -7.37 11.15 -12.61
N GLU A 75 -7.44 9.98 -13.24
CA GLU A 75 -8.51 9.62 -14.20
C GLU A 75 -9.90 9.64 -13.57
N ASN A 76 -9.99 9.36 -12.26
CA ASN A 76 -11.28 9.27 -11.55
C ASN A 76 -11.54 10.46 -10.61
N ASN A 77 -10.68 11.47 -10.61
CA ASN A 77 -10.81 12.69 -9.80
C ASN A 77 -11.12 12.38 -8.32
N THR A 78 -10.37 11.45 -7.73
CA THR A 78 -10.57 10.96 -6.36
C THR A 78 -9.26 10.92 -5.56
N TYR A 79 -9.34 11.05 -4.23
CA TYR A 79 -8.20 10.83 -3.35
C TYR A 79 -8.00 9.33 -3.11
N ILE A 80 -6.76 8.85 -3.15
CA ILE A 80 -6.42 7.45 -2.85
C ILE A 80 -5.29 7.38 -1.83
N LEU A 81 -5.54 6.70 -0.71
CA LEU A 81 -4.51 6.30 0.23
C LEU A 81 -4.03 4.88 -0.12
N ALA A 82 -2.83 4.78 -0.68
CA ALA A 82 -2.10 3.53 -0.87
C ALA A 82 -1.41 3.15 0.45
N GLY A 83 -2.12 2.48 1.29
CA GLY A 83 -1.65 2.33 2.67
C GLY A 83 -1.60 0.92 3.17
N SER A 84 -0.59 0.14 2.71
CA SER A 84 0.76 0.54 2.31
C SER A 84 1.39 -0.36 1.24
N ILE A 85 2.67 -0.12 0.94
CA ILE A 85 3.55 -1.00 0.16
C ILE A 85 4.94 -1.09 0.80
N PRO A 86 5.75 -2.13 0.52
CA PRO A 86 7.16 -2.15 0.88
C PRO A 86 7.92 -1.18 -0.03
N GLU A 87 8.50 -0.14 0.55
CA GLU A 87 9.30 0.87 -0.14
C GLU A 87 10.78 0.60 0.09
N LYS A 88 11.57 0.63 -0.99
CA LYS A 88 13.03 0.61 -0.91
C LYS A 88 13.57 2.03 -0.99
N GLU A 89 14.33 2.42 0.02
CA GLU A 89 15.06 3.68 0.05
C GLU A 89 16.54 3.42 0.41
N GLY A 90 17.40 3.52 -0.58
CA GLY A 90 18.80 3.13 -0.44
C GLY A 90 18.96 1.64 -0.11
N SER A 91 19.55 1.34 1.05
CA SER A 91 19.72 -0.04 1.54
C SER A 91 18.61 -0.50 2.48
N LYS A 92 17.63 0.35 2.76
CA LYS A 92 16.55 0.08 3.72
C LYS A 92 15.24 -0.20 3.01
N ILE A 93 14.37 -0.94 3.70
CA ILE A 93 12.98 -1.20 3.27
C ILE A 93 12.06 -0.69 4.37
N PHE A 94 11.02 0.04 3.97
CA PHE A 94 10.02 0.61 4.87
C PHE A 94 8.62 0.12 4.51
N ASN A 95 7.75 0.07 5.50
CA ASN A 95 6.31 -0.07 5.29
C ASN A 95 5.74 1.34 5.11
N THR A 96 5.42 1.72 3.85
CA THR A 96 5.15 3.11 3.50
C THR A 96 3.76 3.29 2.91
N SER A 97 3.03 4.27 3.46
CA SER A 97 1.75 4.73 2.96
C SER A 97 1.91 6.02 2.16
N TYR A 98 1.19 6.14 1.05
CA TYR A 98 1.20 7.29 0.17
C TYR A 98 -0.22 7.81 -0.06
N LEU A 99 -0.42 9.10 0.12
CA LEU A 99 -1.69 9.76 -0.20
C LEU A 99 -1.58 10.49 -1.54
N PHE A 100 -2.43 10.10 -2.47
CA PHE A 100 -2.58 10.76 -3.77
C PHE A 100 -3.77 11.70 -3.78
N ASP A 101 -3.58 12.87 -4.36
CA ASP A 101 -4.66 13.80 -4.64
C ASP A 101 -5.37 13.47 -5.97
N LYS A 102 -6.35 14.28 -6.33
CA LYS A 102 -7.16 14.16 -7.55
C LYS A 102 -6.40 14.41 -8.85
N ASN A 103 -5.19 14.94 -8.78
CA ASN A 103 -4.30 15.13 -9.92
C ASN A 103 -3.32 13.94 -10.07
N GLY A 104 -3.35 12.98 -9.12
CA GLY A 104 -2.41 11.89 -9.06
C GLY A 104 -1.05 12.26 -8.46
N GLU A 105 -0.98 13.39 -7.76
CA GLU A 105 0.21 13.86 -7.07
C GLU A 105 0.28 13.26 -5.66
N ILE A 106 1.48 12.86 -5.21
CA ILE A 106 1.70 12.43 -3.82
C ILE A 106 1.72 13.68 -2.94
N ILE A 107 0.72 13.81 -2.07
CA ILE A 107 0.57 14.96 -1.15
C ILE A 107 0.92 14.64 0.29
N ALA A 108 1.06 13.36 0.63
CA ALA A 108 1.55 12.91 1.93
C ALA A 108 2.19 11.53 1.82
N LYS A 109 3.19 11.28 2.67
CA LYS A 109 3.92 10.03 2.81
C LYS A 109 4.16 9.74 4.28
N HIS A 110 4.00 8.49 4.69
CA HIS A 110 4.29 8.04 6.04
C HIS A 110 4.96 6.67 6.02
N GLN A 111 6.14 6.59 6.62
CA GLN A 111 6.84 5.34 6.90
C GLN A 111 6.45 4.86 8.31
N LYS A 112 5.99 3.62 8.44
CA LYS A 112 5.54 3.01 9.69
C LYS A 112 6.64 3.09 10.76
N MET A 113 6.34 3.76 11.88
CA MET A 113 7.29 3.93 12.98
C MET A 113 7.32 2.73 13.93
N HIS A 114 6.16 2.18 14.24
CA HIS A 114 6.00 1.05 15.17
C HIS A 114 5.80 -0.25 14.41
N LEU A 115 6.89 -0.99 14.22
CA LEU A 115 6.87 -2.27 13.52
C LEU A 115 6.17 -3.35 14.37
N PHE A 116 5.53 -4.30 13.69
CA PHE A 116 4.86 -5.42 14.34
C PHE A 116 5.86 -6.56 14.56
N ASP A 117 6.24 -6.75 15.82
CA ASP A 117 7.12 -7.84 16.24
C ASP A 117 6.39 -8.73 17.25
N ILE A 118 6.33 -10.02 16.97
CA ILE A 118 5.75 -11.02 17.87
C ILE A 118 6.72 -12.19 18.05
N ASP A 119 6.96 -12.54 19.30
CA ASP A 119 7.81 -13.67 19.69
C ASP A 119 7.15 -14.38 20.87
N VAL A 120 6.39 -15.43 20.57
CA VAL A 120 5.74 -16.29 21.57
C VAL A 120 6.40 -17.65 21.54
N LYS A 121 7.23 -17.93 22.54
CA LYS A 121 8.03 -19.16 22.65
C LYS A 121 7.19 -20.42 22.38
N GLY A 122 7.61 -21.20 21.39
CA GLY A 122 6.97 -22.45 20.97
C GLY A 122 5.64 -22.29 20.22
N LYS A 123 5.23 -21.08 19.87
CA LYS A 123 3.97 -20.81 19.14
C LYS A 123 4.18 -20.05 17.85
N ILE A 124 4.68 -18.80 17.94
CA ILE A 124 4.79 -17.91 16.79
C ILE A 124 6.03 -17.03 16.95
N TYR A 125 6.77 -16.90 15.86
CA TYR A 125 7.83 -15.91 15.72
C TYR A 125 7.61 -15.19 14.39
N PHE A 126 7.44 -13.87 14.44
CA PHE A 126 7.45 -12.99 13.29
C PHE A 126 7.86 -11.59 13.73
N LYS A 127 8.85 -11.01 13.08
CA LYS A 127 9.29 -9.64 13.35
C LYS A 127 9.45 -8.89 12.04
N GLU A 128 8.67 -7.84 11.86
CA GLU A 128 8.91 -6.89 10.77
C GLU A 128 10.31 -6.28 10.85
N SER A 129 10.81 -6.03 12.07
CA SER A 129 12.12 -5.45 12.32
C SER A 129 13.30 -6.29 11.83
N ASP A 130 13.10 -7.58 11.52
CA ASP A 130 14.12 -8.41 10.87
C ASP A 130 14.40 -7.97 9.42
N THR A 131 13.49 -7.24 8.79
CA THR A 131 13.57 -6.81 7.39
C THR A 131 13.27 -5.34 7.19
N LEU A 132 12.25 -4.82 7.86
CA LEU A 132 11.80 -3.45 7.71
C LEU A 132 12.52 -2.52 8.69
N SER A 133 12.80 -1.31 8.24
CA SER A 133 13.31 -0.24 9.08
C SER A 133 12.14 0.58 9.65
N SER A 134 12.30 1.04 10.89
CA SER A 134 11.37 2.01 11.48
C SER A 134 11.49 3.36 10.78
N GLY A 135 10.36 3.94 10.49
CA GLY A 135 10.25 5.27 9.88
C GLY A 135 10.51 6.41 10.87
#